data_6b19c6cf0383d566a379d92e3dd86d81
#
_entry.id   6b19c6cf0383d566a379d92e3dd86d81
#
_cell.length_a   1.000
_cell.length_b   1.000
_cell.length_c   1.000
_cell.angle_alpha   90.00
_cell.angle_beta   90.00
_cell.angle_gamma   90.00
#
_symmetry.space_group_name_H-M   'P 1'
#
loop_
_entity.id
_entity.type
_entity.pdbx_description
1 polymer ?
#
loop_
_entity_poly.entity_id
_entity_poly.type
_entity_poly.pdbx_seq_one_letter_code
_entity_poly.pdbx_strand_id
1 'polypeptide(L)'
;MRVLRDRSVEGRLSTDTFAERVGLAYQAKSGAELVELTSDVRPARLPRRLLLGAVEWLSRLDADIEAAWRRPRIATLALPRGELARLSIGRGPSCDCLLPEESVSRRHAELRREGERWFIRDLGSRNGTRVNGMRVLEEVEVRPGDRITLGEATYRLSARA
;
A
#
# COMPACT_ATOMS: atom_id res chain seq x y z
N MET A 1 -25.25 -0.92 6.03
CA MET A 1 -25.54 -2.30 6.47
C MET A 1 -26.12 -2.40 7.89
N ARG A 2 -25.53 -1.81 8.94
CA ARG A 2 -26.11 -1.81 10.31
C ARG A 2 -27.52 -1.23 10.35
N VAL A 3 -27.76 -0.09 9.73
CA VAL A 3 -29.09 0.58 9.72
C VAL A 3 -30.20 -0.32 9.18
N LEU A 4 -29.96 -1.05 8.10
CA LEU A 4 -30.94 -1.98 7.50
C LEU A 4 -31.20 -3.18 8.41
N ARG A 5 -30.14 -3.71 9.05
CA ARG A 5 -30.24 -4.81 9.98
C ARG A 5 -31.03 -4.44 11.25
N ASP A 6 -30.76 -3.27 11.83
CA ASP A 6 -31.43 -2.82 13.04
C ASP A 6 -32.94 -2.58 12.79
N ARG A 7 -33.31 -2.13 11.58
CA ARG A 7 -34.72 -1.89 11.19
C ARG A 7 -35.48 -3.18 10.87
N SER A 8 -34.81 -4.22 10.40
CA SER A 8 -35.42 -5.54 10.22
C SER A 8 -35.76 -6.18 11.57
N VAL A 9 -34.90 -6.01 12.58
CA VAL A 9 -35.12 -6.49 13.95
C VAL A 9 -36.26 -5.72 14.64
N GLU A 10 -36.47 -4.44 14.33
CA GLU A 10 -37.58 -3.63 14.86
C GLU A 10 -38.93 -3.90 14.17
N GLY A 11 -39.03 -4.87 13.26
CA GLY A 11 -40.25 -5.26 12.55
C GLY A 11 -40.83 -4.19 11.60
N ARG A 12 -40.02 -3.20 11.24
CA ARG A 12 -40.41 -2.09 10.33
C ARG A 12 -40.09 -2.36 8.85
N LEU A 13 -39.38 -3.41 8.56
CA LEU A 13 -39.09 -3.92 7.22
C LEU A 13 -39.37 -5.40 7.20
N SER A 14 -40.09 -5.89 6.19
CA SER A 14 -40.23 -7.32 5.98
C SER A 14 -38.88 -7.92 5.58
N THR A 15 -38.68 -9.22 5.86
CA THR A 15 -37.45 -9.95 5.53
C THR A 15 -37.15 -9.90 4.04
N ASP A 16 -38.19 -9.95 3.20
CA ASP A 16 -38.06 -9.93 1.75
C ASP A 16 -37.61 -8.56 1.23
N THR A 17 -38.22 -7.48 1.75
CA THR A 17 -37.81 -6.11 1.42
C THR A 17 -36.39 -5.80 1.92
N PHE A 18 -35.98 -6.39 3.05
CA PHE A 18 -34.60 -6.28 3.55
C PHE A 18 -33.61 -6.96 2.61
N ALA A 19 -33.89 -8.21 2.19
CA ALA A 19 -33.01 -8.96 1.30
C ALA A 19 -32.86 -8.27 -0.07
N GLU A 20 -33.96 -7.78 -0.63
CA GLU A 20 -33.96 -7.05 -1.90
C GLU A 20 -33.12 -5.75 -1.83
N ARG A 21 -33.31 -4.94 -0.80
CA ARG A 21 -32.54 -3.71 -0.60
C ARG A 21 -31.06 -3.94 -0.30
N VAL A 22 -30.73 -5.03 0.39
CA VAL A 22 -29.35 -5.45 0.56
C VAL A 22 -28.72 -5.82 -0.79
N GLY A 23 -29.43 -6.55 -1.65
CA GLY A 23 -28.97 -6.88 -3.00
C GLY A 23 -28.70 -5.63 -3.84
N LEU A 24 -29.63 -4.66 -3.83
CA LEU A 24 -29.46 -3.39 -4.54
C LEU A 24 -28.31 -2.54 -3.98
N ALA A 25 -28.12 -2.52 -2.65
CA ALA A 25 -27.01 -1.81 -2.04
C ALA A 25 -25.63 -2.38 -2.42
N TYR A 26 -25.51 -3.68 -2.68
CA TYR A 26 -24.28 -4.28 -3.19
C TYR A 26 -24.00 -3.96 -4.67
N GLN A 27 -25.03 -3.59 -5.43
CA GLN A 27 -24.92 -3.22 -6.84
C GLN A 27 -24.76 -1.70 -7.05
N ALA A 28 -25.00 -0.90 -6.01
CA ALA A 28 -24.90 0.56 -6.06
C ALA A 28 -23.46 0.99 -6.38
N LYS A 29 -23.31 1.80 -7.42
CA LYS A 29 -22.04 2.34 -7.92
C LYS A 29 -21.75 3.74 -7.40
N SER A 30 -22.72 4.39 -6.74
CA SER A 30 -22.58 5.74 -6.19
C SER A 30 -23.23 5.88 -4.82
N GLY A 31 -22.74 6.84 -4.02
CA GLY A 31 -23.32 7.17 -2.73
C GLY A 31 -24.75 7.72 -2.82
N ALA A 32 -25.13 8.36 -3.95
CA ALA A 32 -26.46 8.88 -4.20
C ALA A 32 -27.50 7.75 -4.31
N GLU A 33 -27.19 6.66 -4.98
CA GLU A 33 -28.05 5.46 -5.08
C GLU A 33 -28.30 4.81 -3.70
N LEU A 34 -27.29 4.82 -2.83
CA LEU A 34 -27.44 4.32 -1.46
C LEU A 34 -28.36 5.20 -0.60
N VAL A 35 -28.35 6.51 -0.81
CA VAL A 35 -29.25 7.45 -0.12
C VAL A 35 -30.69 7.23 -0.56
N GLU A 36 -30.94 7.00 -1.84
CA GLU A 36 -32.28 6.75 -2.39
C GLU A 36 -32.91 5.47 -1.82
N LEU A 37 -32.14 4.39 -1.67
CA LEU A 37 -32.58 3.13 -1.07
C LEU A 37 -33.01 3.24 0.40
N THR A 38 -32.66 4.32 1.08
CA THR A 38 -32.99 4.57 2.49
C THR A 38 -33.90 5.77 2.70
N SER A 39 -34.29 6.52 1.64
CA SER A 39 -35.01 7.80 1.71
C SER A 39 -36.44 7.68 2.24
N ASP A 40 -37.10 6.56 2.01
CA ASP A 40 -38.49 6.28 2.45
C ASP A 40 -38.54 5.71 3.88
N VAL A 41 -37.40 5.28 4.42
CA VAL A 41 -37.32 4.88 5.82
C VAL A 41 -37.15 6.13 6.68
N ARG A 42 -38.28 6.75 7.10
CA ARG A 42 -38.28 7.94 7.97
C ARG A 42 -37.28 7.70 9.14
N PRO A 43 -36.24 8.50 9.29
CA PRO A 43 -35.34 8.38 10.42
C PRO A 43 -36.16 8.71 11.70
N ALA A 44 -36.15 7.80 12.66
CA ALA A 44 -36.46 8.21 14.02
C ALA A 44 -35.56 9.42 14.31
N ARG A 45 -36.09 10.50 14.83
CA ARG A 45 -35.40 11.76 15.15
C ARG A 45 -34.15 11.43 15.97
N LEU A 46 -33.03 11.09 15.25
CA LEU A 46 -31.74 10.92 15.88
C LEU A 46 -31.30 12.28 16.41
N PRO A 47 -30.90 12.39 17.65
CA PRO A 47 -30.41 13.64 18.19
C PRO A 47 -29.22 14.10 17.35
N ARG A 48 -29.20 15.38 17.00
CA ARG A 48 -28.20 16.03 16.11
C ARG A 48 -26.74 15.70 16.48
N ARG A 49 -26.51 15.34 17.75
CA ARG A 49 -25.20 14.89 18.25
C ARG A 49 -24.75 13.53 17.67
N LEU A 50 -25.65 12.60 17.35
CA LEU A 50 -25.33 11.32 16.74
C LEU A 50 -25.03 11.44 15.25
N LEU A 51 -25.65 12.41 14.56
CA LEU A 51 -25.33 12.72 13.16
C LEU A 51 -23.93 13.31 13.01
N LEU A 52 -23.51 14.21 13.89
CA LEU A 52 -22.17 14.79 13.88
C LEU A 52 -21.11 13.74 14.18
N GLY A 53 -21.34 12.85 15.15
CA GLY A 53 -20.43 11.73 15.43
C GLY A 53 -20.31 10.73 14.29
N ALA A 54 -21.39 10.49 13.54
CA ALA A 54 -21.37 9.61 12.38
C ALA A 54 -20.55 10.22 11.21
N VAL A 55 -20.68 11.53 10.97
CA VAL A 55 -19.91 12.25 9.93
C VAL A 55 -18.44 12.29 10.29
N GLU A 56 -18.08 12.58 11.54
CA GLU A 56 -16.69 12.55 12.01
C GLU A 56 -16.09 11.14 11.91
N TRP A 57 -16.86 10.10 12.22
CA TRP A 57 -16.41 8.72 12.11
C TRP A 57 -16.19 8.31 10.65
N LEU A 58 -17.10 8.68 9.73
CA LEU A 58 -16.93 8.44 8.29
C LEU A 58 -15.70 9.20 7.74
N SER A 59 -15.50 10.44 8.12
CA SER A 59 -14.33 11.23 7.67
C SER A 59 -13.02 10.65 8.18
N ARG A 60 -12.99 10.05 9.37
CA ARG A 60 -11.82 9.33 9.87
C ARG A 60 -11.59 8.01 9.13
N LEU A 61 -12.67 7.30 8.79
CA LEU A 61 -12.55 6.06 8.00
C LEU A 61 -11.98 6.32 6.61
N ASP A 62 -12.41 7.39 5.93
CA ASP A 62 -11.86 7.78 4.62
C ASP A 62 -10.38 8.14 4.73
N ALA A 63 -9.98 8.89 5.76
CA ALA A 63 -8.57 9.23 6.01
C ALA A 63 -7.73 7.97 6.31
N ASP A 64 -8.25 7.02 7.07
CA ASP A 64 -7.57 5.76 7.39
C ASP A 64 -7.47 4.83 6.18
N ILE A 65 -8.50 4.80 5.33
CA ILE A 65 -8.50 4.06 4.07
C ILE A 65 -7.50 4.70 3.11
N GLU A 66 -7.51 6.01 2.90
CA GLU A 66 -6.52 6.70 2.07
C GLU A 66 -5.09 6.52 2.61
N ALA A 67 -4.90 6.59 3.92
CA ALA A 67 -3.60 6.34 4.54
C ALA A 67 -3.15 4.87 4.36
N ALA A 68 -4.07 3.92 4.41
CA ALA A 68 -3.79 2.50 4.15
C ALA A 68 -3.45 2.24 2.67
N TRP A 69 -4.10 2.93 1.73
CA TRP A 69 -3.78 2.87 0.30
C TRP A 69 -2.48 3.62 -0.04
N ARG A 70 -2.18 4.70 0.68
CA ARG A 70 -0.92 5.46 0.56
C ARG A 70 0.25 4.85 1.32
N ARG A 71 0.04 3.78 2.12
CA ARG A 71 1.18 3.05 2.67
C ARG A 71 2.02 2.57 1.50
N PRO A 72 3.24 3.08 1.31
CA PRO A 72 4.09 2.62 0.23
C PRO A 72 4.28 1.12 0.43
N ARG A 73 3.73 0.33 -0.49
CA ARG A 73 4.09 -1.08 -0.57
C ARG A 73 5.56 -1.08 -0.90
N ILE A 74 6.40 -1.33 0.09
CA ILE A 74 7.84 -1.45 -0.12
C ILE A 74 8.01 -2.54 -1.16
N ALA A 75 8.37 -2.12 -2.37
CA ALA A 75 8.62 -3.04 -3.47
C ALA A 75 9.75 -4.01 -3.07
N THR A 76 9.71 -5.20 -3.61
CA THR A 76 10.70 -6.22 -3.29
C THR A 76 11.79 -6.22 -4.36
N LEU A 77 13.04 -6.13 -3.92
CA LEU A 77 14.22 -6.32 -4.74
C LEU A 77 14.72 -7.76 -4.54
N ALA A 78 14.52 -8.61 -5.55
CA ALA A 78 14.93 -10.01 -5.46
C ALA A 78 16.42 -10.17 -5.73
N LEU A 79 17.11 -10.88 -4.85
CA LEU A 79 18.47 -11.32 -5.11
C LEU A 79 18.48 -12.37 -6.22
N PRO A 80 19.37 -12.25 -7.22
CA PRO A 80 19.47 -13.24 -8.29
C PRO A 80 19.92 -14.58 -7.76
N ARG A 81 19.41 -15.66 -8.38
CA ARG A 81 19.90 -17.03 -8.18
C ARG A 81 20.97 -17.35 -9.23
N GLY A 82 21.81 -18.32 -8.91
CA GLY A 82 22.83 -18.83 -9.82
C GLY A 82 24.17 -18.14 -9.68
N GLU A 83 24.99 -18.23 -10.72
CA GLU A 83 26.40 -17.80 -10.72
C GLU A 83 26.58 -16.28 -10.95
N LEU A 84 25.50 -15.49 -10.99
CA LEU A 84 25.62 -14.04 -11.14
C LEU A 84 26.35 -13.46 -9.93
N ALA A 85 27.62 -13.12 -10.15
CA ALA A 85 28.47 -12.54 -9.13
C ALA A 85 28.21 -11.05 -8.90
N ARG A 86 27.56 -10.37 -9.85
CA ARG A 86 27.31 -8.92 -9.83
C ARG A 86 25.96 -8.59 -10.44
N LEU A 87 25.30 -7.56 -9.90
CA LEU A 87 24.05 -7.01 -10.40
C LEU A 87 24.09 -5.49 -10.30
N SER A 88 24.09 -4.81 -11.43
CA SER A 88 24.03 -3.36 -11.49
C SER A 88 22.57 -2.88 -11.33
N ILE A 89 22.36 -1.84 -10.51
CA ILE A 89 21.04 -1.28 -10.19
C ILE A 89 21.03 0.19 -10.56
N GLY A 90 19.98 0.63 -11.25
CA GLY A 90 19.82 2.02 -11.60
C GLY A 90 18.66 2.30 -12.54
N ARG A 91 18.47 3.56 -12.90
CA ARG A 91 17.41 4.01 -13.80
C ARG A 91 17.80 3.87 -15.30
N GLY A 92 19.06 3.65 -15.58
CA GLY A 92 19.55 3.55 -16.96
C GLY A 92 19.28 2.16 -17.57
N PRO A 93 19.03 2.09 -18.89
CA PRO A 93 18.70 0.85 -19.59
C PRO A 93 19.86 -0.15 -19.63
N SER A 94 21.06 0.27 -19.28
CA SER A 94 22.25 -0.59 -19.21
C SER A 94 22.41 -1.28 -17.85
N CYS A 95 21.47 -1.08 -16.90
CA CYS A 95 21.50 -1.76 -15.62
C CYS A 95 20.76 -3.10 -15.69
N ASP A 96 21.27 -4.11 -14.98
CA ASP A 96 20.64 -5.43 -14.88
C ASP A 96 19.31 -5.36 -14.13
N CYS A 97 19.21 -4.47 -13.14
CA CYS A 97 17.99 -4.17 -12.42
C CYS A 97 17.58 -2.72 -12.72
N LEU A 98 16.55 -2.57 -13.54
CA LEU A 98 16.01 -1.28 -13.95
C LEU A 98 15.00 -0.78 -12.93
N LEU A 99 15.25 0.38 -12.33
CA LEU A 99 14.37 1.06 -11.40
C LEU A 99 13.95 2.42 -12.00
N PRO A 100 12.73 2.56 -12.53
CA PRO A 100 12.29 3.75 -13.28
C PRO A 100 11.89 4.93 -12.36
N GLU A 101 12.67 5.18 -11.30
CA GLU A 101 12.44 6.24 -10.32
C GLU A 101 13.39 7.42 -10.59
N GLU A 102 12.88 8.64 -10.62
CA GLU A 102 13.68 9.83 -10.94
C GLU A 102 14.79 10.11 -9.92
N SER A 103 14.56 9.77 -8.67
CA SER A 103 15.53 9.91 -7.58
C SER A 103 16.70 8.93 -7.69
N VAL A 104 16.55 7.87 -8.50
CA VAL A 104 17.57 6.85 -8.74
C VAL A 104 18.49 7.29 -9.88
N SER A 105 19.80 7.26 -9.69
CA SER A 105 20.79 7.57 -10.72
C SER A 105 20.79 6.52 -11.84
N ARG A 106 21.25 6.88 -13.05
CA ARG A 106 21.34 5.96 -14.20
C ARG A 106 22.13 4.69 -13.88
N ARG A 107 23.26 4.84 -13.17
CA ARG A 107 23.98 3.75 -12.49
C ARG A 107 24.04 4.17 -11.03
N HIS A 108 23.34 3.47 -10.14
CA HIS A 108 23.16 3.91 -8.77
C HIS A 108 23.96 3.08 -7.78
N ALA A 109 23.79 1.79 -7.83
CA ALA A 109 24.45 0.85 -6.92
C ALA A 109 24.77 -0.46 -7.63
N GLU A 110 25.61 -1.26 -7.03
CA GLU A 110 25.97 -2.61 -7.46
C GLU A 110 25.80 -3.58 -6.29
N LEU A 111 25.10 -4.68 -6.51
CA LEU A 111 25.12 -5.85 -5.65
C LEU A 111 26.21 -6.79 -6.13
N ARG A 112 27.05 -7.28 -5.21
CA ARG A 112 28.11 -8.23 -5.46
C ARG A 112 27.97 -9.43 -4.55
N ARG A 113 28.17 -10.61 -5.10
CA ARG A 113 28.12 -11.88 -4.35
C ARG A 113 29.53 -12.40 -4.08
N GLU A 114 29.78 -12.80 -2.85
CA GLU A 114 30.96 -13.53 -2.42
C GLU A 114 30.51 -14.79 -1.64
N GLY A 115 30.64 -15.93 -2.26
CA GLY A 115 30.10 -17.19 -1.74
C GLY A 115 28.58 -17.09 -1.55
N GLU A 116 28.12 -17.25 -0.32
CA GLU A 116 26.69 -17.14 0.03
C GLU A 116 26.29 -15.73 0.51
N ARG A 117 27.23 -14.78 0.58
CA ARG A 117 26.99 -13.43 1.08
C ARG A 117 26.83 -12.45 -0.05
N TRP A 118 25.94 -11.47 0.15
CA TRP A 118 25.71 -10.36 -0.76
C TRP A 118 26.20 -9.06 -0.14
N PHE A 119 26.77 -8.23 -0.95
CA PHE A 119 27.28 -6.91 -0.59
C PHE A 119 26.68 -5.88 -1.53
N ILE A 120 26.39 -4.68 -1.01
CA ILE A 120 25.94 -3.54 -1.81
C ILE A 120 26.97 -2.41 -1.72
N ARG A 121 27.23 -1.79 -2.87
CA ARG A 121 28.10 -0.63 -2.99
C ARG A 121 27.37 0.48 -3.76
N ASP A 122 27.50 1.72 -3.28
CA ASP A 122 27.07 2.90 -4.03
C ASP A 122 28.08 3.19 -5.16
N LEU A 123 27.59 3.52 -6.35
CA LEU A 123 28.40 3.83 -7.52
C LEU A 123 28.59 5.34 -7.77
N GLY A 124 28.61 6.13 -6.72
CA GLY A 124 28.65 7.59 -6.80
C GLY A 124 27.30 8.18 -7.17
N SER A 125 26.24 7.64 -6.62
CA SER A 125 24.88 8.09 -6.91
C SER A 125 24.62 9.49 -6.39
N ARG A 126 23.71 10.24 -7.06
CA ARG A 126 23.37 11.61 -6.68
C ARG A 126 22.77 11.72 -5.27
N ASN A 127 21.85 10.82 -4.95
CA ASN A 127 21.07 10.88 -3.71
C ASN A 127 21.53 9.86 -2.66
N GLY A 128 22.47 8.99 -3.02
CA GLY A 128 23.06 7.99 -2.14
C GLY A 128 22.23 6.74 -1.93
N THR A 129 22.91 5.69 -1.48
CA THR A 129 22.34 4.40 -1.10
C THR A 129 22.29 4.28 0.42
N ARG A 130 21.23 3.69 0.98
CA ARG A 130 21.13 3.36 2.42
C ARG A 130 20.69 1.91 2.60
N VAL A 131 21.23 1.28 3.64
CA VAL A 131 20.83 -0.04 4.11
C VAL A 131 20.29 0.11 5.52
N ASN A 132 19.04 -0.27 5.75
CA ASN A 132 18.34 -0.14 7.04
C ASN A 132 18.42 1.29 7.63
N GLY A 133 18.41 2.32 6.74
CA GLY A 133 18.51 3.73 7.10
C GLY A 133 19.95 4.27 7.19
N MET A 134 20.97 3.44 7.29
CA MET A 134 22.39 3.84 7.33
C MET A 134 22.93 4.07 5.92
N ARG A 135 23.65 5.16 5.72
CA ARG A 135 24.26 5.48 4.42
C ARG A 135 25.41 4.53 4.10
N VAL A 136 25.41 4.01 2.90
CA VAL A 136 26.48 3.19 2.35
C VAL A 136 27.60 4.12 1.87
N LEU A 137 28.74 4.09 2.54
CA LEU A 137 29.94 4.86 2.18
C LEU A 137 30.92 3.97 1.42
N GLU A 138 31.01 2.72 1.86
CA GLU A 138 31.82 1.67 1.27
C GLU A 138 30.92 0.47 0.92
N GLU A 139 31.47 -0.70 0.77
CA GLU A 139 30.71 -1.92 0.52
C GLU A 139 30.15 -2.45 1.85
N VAL A 140 28.85 -2.77 1.88
CA VAL A 140 28.11 -3.24 3.08
C VAL A 140 27.47 -4.58 2.78
N GLU A 141 27.61 -5.56 3.69
CA GLU A 141 26.91 -6.83 3.61
C GLU A 141 25.39 -6.61 3.75
N VAL A 142 24.63 -7.28 2.89
CA VAL A 142 23.15 -7.23 2.90
C VAL A 142 22.57 -8.63 2.89
N ARG A 143 21.40 -8.78 3.52
CA ARG A 143 20.70 -10.06 3.67
C ARG A 143 19.23 -9.95 3.26
N PRO A 144 18.58 -11.06 2.90
CA PRO A 144 17.14 -11.07 2.73
C PRO A 144 16.43 -10.51 3.96
N GLY A 145 15.48 -9.60 3.74
CA GLY A 145 14.78 -8.86 4.78
C GLY A 145 15.28 -7.42 4.97
N ASP A 146 16.51 -7.11 4.56
CA ASP A 146 17.06 -5.75 4.67
C ASP A 146 16.29 -4.76 3.82
N ARG A 147 16.24 -3.53 4.29
CA ARG A 147 15.64 -2.39 3.58
C ARG A 147 16.73 -1.63 2.87
N ILE A 148 16.66 -1.61 1.53
CA ILE A 148 17.57 -0.87 0.67
C ILE A 148 16.87 0.38 0.18
N THR A 149 17.44 1.55 0.41
CA THR A 149 16.94 2.83 -0.13
C THR A 149 17.94 3.36 -1.15
N LEU A 150 17.45 3.60 -2.36
CA LEU A 150 18.19 4.11 -3.50
C LEU A 150 17.60 5.47 -3.87
N GLY A 151 18.26 6.55 -3.52
CA GLY A 151 17.65 7.86 -3.57
C GLY A 151 16.48 7.98 -2.59
N GLU A 152 15.26 8.16 -3.10
CA GLU A 152 14.02 8.20 -2.31
C GLU A 152 13.25 6.87 -2.35
N ALA A 153 13.58 5.99 -3.30
CA ALA A 153 12.92 4.71 -3.48
C ALA A 153 13.42 3.68 -2.47
N THR A 154 12.50 3.02 -1.77
CA THR A 154 12.82 2.02 -0.76
C THR A 154 12.31 0.64 -1.18
N TYR A 155 13.17 -0.35 -1.06
CA TYR A 155 12.95 -1.74 -1.43
C TYR A 155 13.26 -2.66 -0.25
N ARG A 156 12.56 -3.77 -0.17
CA ARG A 156 12.93 -4.86 0.74
C ARG A 156 13.68 -5.93 -0.06
N LEU A 157 14.87 -6.27 0.41
CA LEU A 157 15.64 -7.34 -0.19
C LEU A 157 14.99 -8.69 0.10
N SER A 158 14.84 -9.54 -0.90
CA SER A 158 14.34 -10.91 -0.71
C SER A 158 15.22 -11.93 -1.39
N ALA A 159 15.41 -13.08 -0.73
CA ALA A 159 15.79 -14.26 -1.46
C ALA A 159 14.57 -14.65 -2.32
N ARG A 160 14.75 -14.75 -3.63
CA ARG A 160 13.68 -15.27 -4.48
C ARG A 160 13.43 -16.73 -4.08
N ALA A 161 12.18 -17.03 -3.70
CA ALA A 161 11.72 -18.38 -3.44
C ALA A 161 11.79 -19.23 -4.70
#